data_4add9f15804c5a9920785ca4300d8b85
#
_entry.id   4add9f15804c5a9920785ca4300d8b85
#
_cell.length_a   1.000
_cell.length_b   1.000
_cell.length_c   1.000
_cell.angle_alpha   90.00
_cell.angle_beta   90.00
_cell.angle_gamma   90.00
#
_symmetry.space_group_name_H-M   'P 1'
#
loop_
_entity.id
_entity.type
_entity.pdbx_description
1 polymer ?
#
loop_
_entity_poly.entity_id
_entity_poly.type
_entity_poly.pdbx_seq_one_letter_code
_entity_poly.pdbx_strand_id
1 'polypeptide(L)'
;MAQNDTPVKALVLAGGGARGSYQVGVWRALTELGWRPQIITGTSVGSLNGAMFALDLYETARDMWMSIRSQDVMELPEENADLSELHAFLREVVRDGGMDVTPLEEIVERVLDEDALRASPIRFGLVTVEKRGLKPRELTLEDIPAGKVKDYLLASAACFPALRAKQIDGVQFLDGGYRDNMPTALAQKMGAEELVCVDLEGVGITLPNRTGLPTTMIRSYWELGDILHFDPDTARRNMELGYYDTRRAMGYLRGCAYAVSTSAESCEDAAAFAWKFQQVQKAVREKYPVTLTADAALLLANMKDAQLAPLEAAAEDAGVDPTVFYTTRTLAEAFLEKCDRERIESFAPLFEGSGNAAQAARAALLPNTFLQALVCRALTKRRDRKSVV
;
A
#
# COMPACT_ATOMS: atom_id res chain seq x y z
N MET A 1 39.38 -13.94 12.46
CA MET A 1 37.94 -14.03 12.72
C MET A 1 37.26 -13.12 11.73
N ALA A 2 36.64 -13.66 10.68
CA ALA A 2 35.86 -12.84 9.76
C ALA A 2 34.65 -12.32 10.55
N GLN A 3 34.57 -11.01 10.76
CA GLN A 3 33.34 -10.36 11.20
C GLN A 3 32.28 -10.72 10.15
N ASN A 4 31.16 -11.25 10.59
CA ASN A 4 29.98 -11.43 9.76
C ASN A 4 29.54 -10.01 9.33
N ASP A 5 29.94 -9.60 8.14
CA ASP A 5 29.58 -8.30 7.52
C ASP A 5 28.14 -8.31 6.97
N THR A 6 27.20 -8.75 7.79
CA THR A 6 25.78 -8.60 7.43
C THR A 6 25.38 -7.17 7.77
N PRO A 7 24.89 -6.38 6.80
CA PRO A 7 24.56 -4.98 7.04
C PRO A 7 23.46 -4.85 8.11
N VAL A 8 23.56 -3.80 8.93
CA VAL A 8 22.54 -3.45 9.91
C VAL A 8 21.26 -2.99 9.18
N LYS A 9 20.22 -3.79 9.25
CA LYS A 9 18.95 -3.58 8.54
C LYS A 9 17.97 -2.78 9.37
N ALA A 10 17.34 -1.80 8.75
CA ALA A 10 16.25 -1.07 9.38
C ALA A 10 14.95 -1.20 8.59
N LEU A 11 13.85 -1.34 9.35
CA LEU A 11 12.48 -1.20 8.85
C LEU A 11 11.98 0.19 9.21
N VAL A 12 11.61 0.98 8.20
CA VAL A 12 11.09 2.33 8.35
C VAL A 12 9.61 2.35 7.98
N LEU A 13 8.76 2.70 8.94
CA LEU A 13 7.31 2.61 8.84
C LEU A 13 6.69 4.01 8.79
N ALA A 14 6.09 4.36 7.66
CA ALA A 14 5.40 5.63 7.50
C ALA A 14 4.10 5.70 8.30
N GLY A 15 3.65 6.92 8.61
CA GLY A 15 2.33 7.19 9.12
C GLY A 15 1.23 7.07 8.05
N GLY A 16 -0.01 6.83 8.47
CA GLY A 16 -1.13 6.69 7.54
C GLY A 16 -2.44 6.20 8.15
N GLY A 17 -2.61 6.28 9.47
CA GLY A 17 -3.85 5.93 10.17
C GLY A 17 -4.34 4.50 9.86
N ALA A 18 -5.59 4.35 9.44
CA ALA A 18 -6.23 3.06 9.14
C ALA A 18 -5.51 2.24 8.05
N ARG A 19 -4.70 2.86 7.20
CA ARG A 19 -3.85 2.17 6.21
C ARG A 19 -2.74 1.34 6.86
N GLY A 20 -2.50 1.48 8.16
CA GLY A 20 -1.47 0.76 8.91
C GLY A 20 -1.62 -0.77 8.88
N SER A 21 -2.81 -1.30 8.62
CA SER A 21 -3.05 -2.73 8.38
C SER A 21 -2.17 -3.31 7.26
N TYR A 22 -1.83 -2.51 6.26
CA TYR A 22 -0.89 -2.88 5.19
C TYR A 22 0.50 -3.27 5.73
N GLN A 23 1.00 -2.56 6.75
CA GLN A 23 2.30 -2.84 7.37
C GLN A 23 2.33 -4.21 8.06
N VAL A 24 1.19 -4.71 8.53
CA VAL A 24 1.10 -6.07 9.12
C VAL A 24 1.34 -7.13 8.06
N GLY A 25 0.77 -6.95 6.86
CA GLY A 25 1.05 -7.82 5.71
C GLY A 25 2.53 -7.77 5.29
N VAL A 26 3.12 -6.57 5.29
CA VAL A 26 4.56 -6.40 5.05
C VAL A 26 5.38 -7.17 6.08
N TRP A 27 5.08 -7.04 7.36
CA TRP A 27 5.78 -7.74 8.43
C TRP A 27 5.71 -9.26 8.28
N ARG A 28 4.51 -9.80 7.96
CA ARG A 28 4.33 -11.21 7.65
C ARG A 28 5.27 -11.67 6.54
N ALA A 29 5.27 -10.97 5.41
CA ALA A 29 6.08 -11.35 4.25
C ALA A 29 7.58 -11.28 4.54
N LEU A 30 8.06 -10.21 5.20
CA LEU A 30 9.47 -10.08 5.60
C LEU A 30 9.89 -11.23 6.52
N THR A 31 9.02 -11.58 7.47
CA THR A 31 9.24 -12.69 8.41
C THR A 31 9.36 -14.03 7.71
N GLU A 32 8.42 -14.36 6.81
CA GLU A 32 8.43 -15.59 6.01
C GLU A 32 9.65 -15.66 5.06
N LEU A 33 10.13 -14.52 4.57
CA LEU A 33 11.33 -14.43 3.74
C LEU A 33 12.65 -14.49 4.56
N GLY A 34 12.56 -14.59 5.89
CA GLY A 34 13.74 -14.61 6.77
C GLY A 34 14.44 -13.25 6.88
N TRP A 35 13.81 -12.17 6.44
CA TRP A 35 14.35 -10.82 6.60
C TRP A 35 13.98 -10.29 8.00
N ARG A 36 14.99 -9.90 8.77
CA ARG A 36 14.82 -9.39 10.14
C ARG A 36 15.56 -8.08 10.30
N PRO A 37 14.89 -7.01 10.79
CA PRO A 37 15.55 -5.75 11.12
C PRO A 37 16.25 -5.83 12.48
N GLN A 38 17.32 -5.05 12.64
CA GLN A 38 17.92 -4.71 13.92
C GLN A 38 17.45 -3.36 14.44
N ILE A 39 16.81 -2.56 13.55
CA ILE A 39 16.28 -1.24 13.87
C ILE A 39 14.88 -1.12 13.27
N ILE A 40 13.93 -0.58 14.05
CA ILE A 40 12.63 -0.14 13.53
C ILE A 40 12.46 1.32 13.88
N THR A 41 12.12 2.14 12.86
CA THR A 41 11.72 3.53 13.09
C THR A 41 10.34 3.77 12.49
N GLY A 42 9.51 4.57 13.16
CA GLY A 42 8.16 4.81 12.70
C GLY A 42 7.61 6.18 13.06
N THR A 43 6.58 6.58 12.34
CA THR A 43 5.79 7.80 12.57
C THR A 43 4.33 7.43 12.66
N SER A 44 3.58 8.03 13.58
CA SER A 44 2.12 7.81 13.73
C SER A 44 1.80 6.31 13.88
N VAL A 45 0.84 5.78 13.11
CA VAL A 45 0.53 4.34 13.11
C VAL A 45 1.76 3.47 12.84
N GLY A 46 2.75 3.97 12.09
CA GLY A 46 4.01 3.27 11.87
C GLY A 46 4.84 3.11 13.15
N SER A 47 4.74 4.05 14.11
CA SER A 47 5.37 3.90 15.43
C SER A 47 4.62 2.87 16.29
N LEU A 48 3.29 2.84 16.24
CA LEU A 48 2.46 1.86 16.96
C LEU A 48 2.71 0.43 16.45
N ASN A 49 2.61 0.20 15.15
CA ASN A 49 2.92 -1.10 14.54
C ASN A 49 4.39 -1.48 14.77
N GLY A 50 5.31 -0.52 14.64
CA GLY A 50 6.74 -0.73 14.85
C GLY A 50 7.07 -1.22 16.26
N ALA A 51 6.41 -0.70 17.29
CA ALA A 51 6.55 -1.17 18.67
C ALA A 51 6.06 -2.62 18.81
N MET A 52 4.92 -2.96 18.20
CA MET A 52 4.39 -4.33 18.19
C MET A 52 5.33 -5.29 17.44
N PHE A 53 5.94 -4.87 16.34
CA PHE A 53 6.88 -5.68 15.56
C PHE A 53 8.21 -5.86 16.32
N ALA A 54 8.66 -4.85 17.05
CA ALA A 54 9.84 -4.97 17.90
C ALA A 54 9.63 -5.95 19.08
N LEU A 55 8.37 -6.17 19.47
CA LEU A 55 7.94 -7.15 20.48
C LEU A 55 7.57 -8.51 19.88
N ASP A 56 7.69 -8.71 18.57
CA ASP A 56 7.27 -9.91 17.83
C ASP A 56 5.79 -10.29 18.03
N LEU A 57 4.91 -9.28 18.19
CA LEU A 57 3.48 -9.44 18.43
C LEU A 57 2.66 -9.50 17.13
N TYR A 58 3.10 -10.29 16.14
CA TYR A 58 2.42 -10.39 14.85
C TYR A 58 0.95 -10.82 14.96
N GLU A 59 0.67 -11.90 15.69
CA GLU A 59 -0.69 -12.43 15.81
C GLU A 59 -1.61 -11.40 16.49
N THR A 60 -1.13 -10.72 17.53
CA THR A 60 -1.88 -9.66 18.21
C THR A 60 -2.16 -8.49 17.27
N ALA A 61 -1.17 -8.06 16.50
CA ALA A 61 -1.34 -6.98 15.52
C ALA A 61 -2.37 -7.37 14.44
N ARG A 62 -2.27 -8.59 13.88
CA ARG A 62 -3.20 -9.11 12.88
C ARG A 62 -4.64 -9.13 13.42
N ASP A 63 -4.84 -9.75 14.58
CA ASP A 63 -6.19 -9.93 15.15
C ASP A 63 -6.82 -8.59 15.54
N MET A 64 -6.01 -7.66 16.05
CA MET A 64 -6.43 -6.29 16.32
C MET A 64 -6.89 -5.60 15.04
N TRP A 65 -6.08 -5.59 13.98
CA TRP A 65 -6.44 -4.94 12.71
C TRP A 65 -7.65 -5.61 12.03
N MET A 66 -7.85 -6.91 12.21
CA MET A 66 -9.02 -7.63 11.69
C MET A 66 -10.31 -7.39 12.48
N SER A 67 -10.26 -6.71 13.61
CA SER A 67 -11.43 -6.44 14.46
C SER A 67 -11.68 -4.96 14.69
N ILE A 68 -10.64 -4.11 14.60
CA ILE A 68 -10.71 -2.68 14.95
C ILE A 68 -11.64 -1.91 14.02
N ARG A 69 -12.45 -1.03 14.62
CA ARG A 69 -13.34 -0.07 13.95
C ARG A 69 -13.00 1.35 14.36
N SER A 70 -13.53 2.33 13.65
CA SER A 70 -13.23 3.75 13.93
C SER A 70 -13.60 4.15 15.37
N GLN A 71 -14.68 3.60 15.92
CA GLN A 71 -15.12 3.84 17.31
C GLN A 71 -14.15 3.26 18.36
N ASP A 72 -13.31 2.29 18.00
CA ASP A 72 -12.30 1.71 18.89
C ASP A 72 -11.02 2.54 18.93
N VAL A 73 -10.92 3.56 18.09
CA VAL A 73 -9.75 4.46 17.97
C VAL A 73 -10.07 5.86 18.48
N MET A 74 -11.27 6.34 18.18
CA MET A 74 -11.69 7.71 18.51
C MET A 74 -13.18 7.74 18.86
N GLU A 75 -13.57 8.68 19.72
CA GLU A 75 -14.97 8.92 19.98
C GLU A 75 -15.66 9.49 18.73
N LEU A 76 -16.73 8.84 18.30
CA LEU A 76 -17.56 9.24 17.17
C LEU A 76 -18.99 9.52 17.63
N PRO A 77 -19.77 10.36 16.91
CA PRO A 77 -21.20 10.50 17.13
C PRO A 77 -21.92 9.16 16.89
N GLU A 78 -23.08 8.97 17.52
CA GLU A 78 -23.89 7.79 17.27
C GLU A 78 -24.28 7.69 15.79
N GLU A 79 -24.36 6.46 15.24
CA GLU A 79 -24.67 6.22 13.82
C GLU A 79 -25.99 6.85 13.36
N ASN A 80 -26.94 7.07 14.29
CA ASN A 80 -28.23 7.68 14.03
C ASN A 80 -28.35 9.13 14.54
N ALA A 81 -27.21 9.78 14.84
CA ALA A 81 -27.19 11.17 15.30
C ALA A 81 -27.93 12.10 14.32
N ASP A 82 -28.82 12.93 14.85
CA ASP A 82 -29.49 13.93 14.04
C ASP A 82 -28.54 15.12 13.71
N LEU A 83 -29.01 16.03 12.81
CA LEU A 83 -28.19 17.17 12.40
C LEU A 83 -27.79 18.09 13.56
N SER A 84 -28.60 18.15 14.64
CA SER A 84 -28.30 19.00 15.79
C SER A 84 -27.24 18.36 16.69
N GLU A 85 -27.27 17.05 16.85
CA GLU A 85 -26.28 16.25 17.58
C GLU A 85 -24.94 16.26 16.84
N LEU A 86 -24.97 16.08 15.51
CA LEU A 86 -23.76 16.20 14.67
C LEU A 86 -23.14 17.61 14.76
N HIS A 87 -23.94 18.67 14.74
CA HIS A 87 -23.44 20.05 14.93
C HIS A 87 -22.92 20.29 16.36
N ALA A 88 -23.48 19.65 17.38
CA ALA A 88 -22.99 19.73 18.73
C ALA A 88 -21.64 19.03 18.85
N PHE A 89 -21.53 17.81 18.33
CA PHE A 89 -20.28 17.04 18.26
C PHE A 89 -19.16 17.82 17.54
N LEU A 90 -19.42 18.34 16.33
CA LEU A 90 -18.43 19.14 15.60
C LEU A 90 -17.97 20.37 16.36
N ARG A 91 -18.88 21.05 17.08
CA ARG A 91 -18.51 22.19 17.95
C ARG A 91 -17.63 21.76 19.13
N GLU A 92 -17.91 20.59 19.69
CA GLU A 92 -17.12 20.00 20.76
C GLU A 92 -15.71 19.64 20.28
N VAL A 93 -15.59 18.93 19.16
CA VAL A 93 -14.30 18.61 18.49
C VAL A 93 -13.47 19.88 18.24
N VAL A 94 -14.10 20.94 17.73
CA VAL A 94 -13.41 22.22 17.48
C VAL A 94 -13.00 22.89 18.80
N ARG A 95 -13.89 22.91 19.81
CA ARG A 95 -13.62 23.51 21.13
C ARG A 95 -12.46 22.82 21.82
N ASP A 96 -12.45 21.50 21.80
CA ASP A 96 -11.50 20.67 22.53
C ASP A 96 -10.21 20.38 21.73
N GLY A 97 -10.16 20.87 20.48
CA GLY A 97 -8.97 20.80 19.62
C GLY A 97 -8.70 19.40 19.06
N GLY A 98 -9.74 18.69 18.68
CA GLY A 98 -9.70 17.35 18.06
C GLY A 98 -10.59 16.34 18.76
N MET A 99 -10.84 15.20 18.09
CA MET A 99 -11.58 14.07 18.65
C MET A 99 -10.82 13.45 19.83
N ASP A 100 -11.55 12.90 20.78
CA ASP A 100 -10.99 12.15 21.90
C ASP A 100 -10.41 10.82 21.42
N VAL A 101 -9.24 10.46 21.95
CA VAL A 101 -8.49 9.25 21.58
C VAL A 101 -8.34 8.27 22.76
N THR A 102 -9.15 8.43 23.80
CA THR A 102 -9.17 7.51 24.95
C THR A 102 -9.30 6.03 24.50
N PRO A 103 -10.13 5.67 23.51
CA PRO A 103 -10.16 4.28 23.03
C PRO A 103 -8.82 3.78 22.49
N LEU A 104 -8.09 4.60 21.77
CA LEU A 104 -6.73 4.26 21.29
C LEU A 104 -5.74 4.14 22.46
N GLU A 105 -5.84 5.02 23.47
CA GLU A 105 -5.01 4.95 24.66
C GLU A 105 -5.19 3.62 25.41
N GLU A 106 -6.44 3.13 25.52
CA GLU A 106 -6.76 1.83 26.13
C GLU A 106 -6.19 0.66 25.33
N ILE A 107 -6.21 0.73 23.98
CA ILE A 107 -5.57 -0.29 23.13
C ILE A 107 -4.07 -0.32 23.38
N VAL A 108 -3.40 0.83 23.35
CA VAL A 108 -1.94 0.93 23.57
C VAL A 108 -1.58 0.45 24.98
N GLU A 109 -2.38 0.80 26.00
CA GLU A 109 -2.16 0.35 27.39
C GLU A 109 -2.23 -1.18 27.52
N ARG A 110 -3.19 -1.79 26.82
CA ARG A 110 -3.40 -3.25 26.86
C ARG A 110 -2.33 -4.06 26.12
N VAL A 111 -1.79 -3.51 25.04
CA VAL A 111 -0.93 -4.25 24.10
C VAL A 111 0.56 -4.03 24.36
N LEU A 112 0.94 -2.83 24.81
CA LEU A 112 2.35 -2.46 24.93
C LEU A 112 2.91 -2.80 26.33
N ASP A 113 3.94 -3.63 26.33
CA ASP A 113 4.83 -3.84 27.47
C ASP A 113 6.13 -3.02 27.25
N GLU A 114 6.29 -1.91 28.00
CA GLU A 114 7.43 -1.02 27.87
C GLU A 114 8.74 -1.71 28.27
N ASP A 115 8.74 -2.52 29.33
CA ASP A 115 9.93 -3.19 29.81
C ASP A 115 10.41 -4.23 28.79
N ALA A 116 9.48 -4.98 28.21
CA ALA A 116 9.79 -5.93 27.15
C ALA A 116 10.31 -5.20 25.89
N LEU A 117 9.72 -4.03 25.52
CA LEU A 117 10.18 -3.26 24.37
C LEU A 117 11.60 -2.73 24.58
N ARG A 118 11.93 -2.26 25.79
CA ARG A 118 13.28 -1.79 26.14
C ARG A 118 14.30 -2.96 26.16
N ALA A 119 13.85 -4.16 26.47
CA ALA A 119 14.68 -5.37 26.48
C ALA A 119 14.77 -6.04 25.08
N SER A 120 14.02 -5.58 24.11
CA SER A 120 14.01 -6.15 22.75
C SER A 120 15.40 -6.06 22.10
N PRO A 121 15.83 -7.08 21.34
CA PRO A 121 17.03 -7.00 20.52
C PRO A 121 16.89 -6.02 19.34
N ILE A 122 15.66 -5.59 19.01
CA ILE A 122 15.37 -4.63 17.94
C ILE A 122 15.36 -3.23 18.56
N ARG A 123 16.27 -2.37 18.13
CA ARG A 123 16.30 -0.97 18.53
C ARG A 123 15.13 -0.23 17.90
N PHE A 124 14.42 0.54 18.71
CA PHE A 124 13.20 1.23 18.29
C PHE A 124 13.36 2.75 18.39
N GLY A 125 12.82 3.48 17.41
CA GLY A 125 12.76 4.93 17.38
C GLY A 125 11.48 5.45 16.77
N LEU A 126 11.06 6.63 17.19
CA LEU A 126 9.83 7.29 16.69
C LEU A 126 10.04 8.78 16.46
N VAL A 127 9.12 9.39 15.71
CA VAL A 127 9.07 10.83 15.49
C VAL A 127 7.76 11.39 16.02
N THR A 128 7.84 12.51 16.74
CA THR A 128 6.72 13.36 17.12
C THR A 128 7.10 14.82 16.97
N VAL A 129 6.17 15.76 17.14
CA VAL A 129 6.41 17.19 16.94
C VAL A 129 5.88 17.99 18.12
N GLU A 130 6.74 18.81 18.76
CA GLU A 130 6.26 19.79 19.73
C GLU A 130 5.36 20.81 19.01
N LYS A 131 4.13 20.98 19.48
CA LYS A 131 3.14 21.89 18.89
C LYS A 131 3.65 23.33 18.83
N ARG A 132 4.31 23.79 19.90
CA ARG A 132 4.89 25.12 19.95
C ARG A 132 6.13 25.22 19.06
N GLY A 133 5.98 25.89 17.93
CA GLY A 133 7.07 26.09 16.97
C GLY A 133 7.24 24.92 15.99
N LEU A 134 6.38 23.92 16.01
CA LEU A 134 6.42 22.72 15.15
C LEU A 134 7.81 22.08 15.12
N LYS A 135 8.38 21.86 16.30
CA LYS A 135 9.74 21.37 16.46
C LYS A 135 9.78 19.83 16.42
N PRO A 136 10.46 19.22 15.45
CA PRO A 136 10.54 17.77 15.38
C PRO A 136 11.32 17.19 16.57
N ARG A 137 10.86 16.04 17.02
CA ARG A 137 11.52 15.21 18.02
C ARG A 137 11.68 13.82 17.47
N GLU A 138 12.90 13.51 17.07
CA GLU A 138 13.34 12.16 16.70
C GLU A 138 13.86 11.52 18.00
N LEU A 139 13.21 10.46 18.45
CA LEU A 139 13.47 9.86 19.76
C LEU A 139 13.74 8.36 19.62
N THR A 140 14.79 7.90 20.27
CA THR A 140 15.04 6.49 20.54
C THR A 140 14.49 6.13 21.93
N LEU A 141 14.45 4.84 22.28
CA LEU A 141 13.98 4.42 23.62
C LEU A 141 14.83 5.00 24.74
N GLU A 142 16.11 5.26 24.47
CA GLU A 142 17.05 5.87 25.43
C GLU A 142 16.72 7.34 25.70
N ASP A 143 16.13 8.03 24.72
CA ASP A 143 15.71 9.45 24.85
C ASP A 143 14.38 9.60 25.60
N ILE A 144 13.62 8.51 25.73
CA ILE A 144 12.29 8.51 26.34
C ILE A 144 12.42 8.08 27.82
N PRO A 145 11.96 8.90 28.78
CA PRO A 145 11.96 8.52 30.19
C PRO A 145 11.19 7.22 30.45
N ALA A 146 11.65 6.43 31.42
CA ALA A 146 10.96 5.21 31.82
C ALA A 146 9.50 5.49 32.24
N GLY A 147 8.57 4.64 31.80
CA GLY A 147 7.13 4.79 32.00
C GLY A 147 6.44 5.76 31.03
N LYS A 148 7.15 6.32 30.01
CA LYS A 148 6.62 7.32 29.09
C LYS A 148 6.53 6.85 27.63
N VAL A 149 6.92 5.63 27.31
CA VAL A 149 6.91 5.14 25.91
C VAL A 149 5.51 5.19 25.32
N LYS A 150 4.49 4.79 26.07
CA LYS A 150 3.09 4.86 25.63
C LYS A 150 2.67 6.28 25.31
N ASP A 151 3.01 7.24 26.17
CA ASP A 151 2.71 8.66 25.94
C ASP A 151 3.33 9.17 24.63
N TYR A 152 4.59 8.81 24.35
CA TYR A 152 5.28 9.24 23.13
C TYR A 152 4.79 8.52 21.87
N LEU A 153 4.34 7.27 21.96
CA LEU A 153 3.66 6.58 20.86
C LEU A 153 2.34 7.28 20.51
N LEU A 154 1.53 7.60 21.52
CA LEU A 154 0.29 8.36 21.32
C LEU A 154 0.57 9.78 20.81
N ALA A 155 1.63 10.43 21.27
CA ALA A 155 2.07 11.72 20.74
C ALA A 155 2.47 11.65 19.27
N SER A 156 3.15 10.56 18.87
CA SER A 156 3.49 10.31 17.47
C SER A 156 2.27 10.13 16.58
N ALA A 157 1.15 9.64 17.14
CA ALA A 157 -0.12 9.39 16.43
C ALA A 157 -1.17 10.50 16.62
N ALA A 158 -0.83 11.62 17.27
CA ALA A 158 -1.74 12.73 17.56
C ALA A 158 -1.97 13.62 16.33
N CYS A 159 -2.76 13.12 15.35
CA CYS A 159 -3.05 13.75 14.06
C CYS A 159 -4.02 14.93 14.21
N PHE A 160 -3.55 16.04 14.82
CA PHE A 160 -4.30 17.28 14.98
C PHE A 160 -4.62 17.91 13.60
N PRO A 161 -5.77 18.57 13.34
CA PRO A 161 -6.86 18.81 14.29
C PRO A 161 -7.90 17.66 14.38
N ALA A 162 -7.74 16.58 13.60
CA ALA A 162 -8.66 15.46 13.68
C ALA A 162 -8.64 14.79 15.05
N LEU A 163 -7.45 14.53 15.60
CA LEU A 163 -7.24 13.98 16.93
C LEU A 163 -6.61 15.03 17.84
N ARG A 164 -6.89 14.97 19.15
CA ARG A 164 -6.31 15.90 20.13
C ARG A 164 -4.79 15.80 20.21
N ALA A 165 -4.12 16.95 20.43
CA ALA A 165 -2.71 16.98 20.75
C ALA A 165 -2.44 16.26 22.08
N LYS A 166 -1.43 15.39 22.13
CA LYS A 166 -1.03 14.71 23.36
C LYS A 166 -0.22 15.64 24.25
N GLN A 167 -0.55 15.72 25.55
CA GLN A 167 0.20 16.47 26.52
C GLN A 167 1.11 15.56 27.34
N ILE A 168 2.41 15.86 27.37
CA ILE A 168 3.42 15.15 28.16
C ILE A 168 4.20 16.19 28.95
N ASP A 169 4.19 16.09 30.26
CA ASP A 169 4.92 16.95 31.18
C ASP A 169 4.78 18.48 30.88
N GLY A 170 3.54 18.91 30.54
CA GLY A 170 3.22 20.31 30.24
C GLY A 170 3.50 20.74 28.79
N VAL A 171 4.10 19.90 27.98
CA VAL A 171 4.35 20.14 26.54
C VAL A 171 3.30 19.46 25.69
N GLN A 172 2.75 20.17 24.72
CA GLN A 172 1.82 19.59 23.72
C GLN A 172 2.57 19.05 22.51
N PHE A 173 2.24 17.83 22.11
CA PHE A 173 2.82 17.14 20.96
C PHE A 173 1.76 16.85 19.90
N LEU A 174 2.20 16.83 18.65
CA LEU A 174 1.46 16.50 17.45
C LEU A 174 2.10 15.28 16.76
N ASP A 175 1.35 14.70 15.84
CA ASP A 175 1.80 13.62 14.96
C ASP A 175 3.15 13.95 14.30
N GLY A 176 4.02 12.96 14.23
CA GLY A 176 5.32 13.08 13.60
C GLY A 176 5.26 13.46 12.10
N GLY A 177 4.18 13.07 11.42
CA GLY A 177 3.93 13.39 10.02
C GLY A 177 3.88 14.88 9.69
N TYR A 178 3.73 15.75 10.68
CA TYR A 178 3.89 17.19 10.48
C TYR A 178 5.31 17.61 10.06
N ARG A 179 6.31 16.76 10.27
CA ARG A 179 7.72 17.06 9.95
C ARG A 179 8.43 15.95 9.20
N ASP A 180 8.21 14.70 9.57
CA ASP A 180 8.81 13.55 8.90
C ASP A 180 7.91 12.33 9.03
N ASN A 181 7.19 12.02 7.95
CA ASN A 181 6.26 10.90 7.91
C ASN A 181 6.95 9.55 7.68
N MET A 182 8.22 9.54 7.25
CA MET A 182 9.00 8.31 6.99
C MET A 182 10.44 8.50 7.46
N PRO A 183 10.77 8.20 8.74
CA PRO A 183 11.97 8.66 9.42
C PRO A 183 13.24 7.86 9.05
N THR A 184 13.66 7.95 7.78
CA THR A 184 14.87 7.31 7.26
C THR A 184 16.15 7.87 7.88
N ALA A 185 16.16 9.20 8.16
CA ALA A 185 17.30 9.84 8.78
C ALA A 185 17.51 9.36 10.23
N LEU A 186 16.42 9.12 10.99
CA LEU A 186 16.50 8.54 12.31
C LEU A 186 17.09 7.13 12.27
N ALA A 187 16.62 6.28 11.33
CA ALA A 187 17.17 4.93 11.14
C ALA A 187 18.68 4.97 10.88
N GLN A 188 19.15 5.89 10.02
CA GLN A 188 20.59 6.09 9.75
C GLN A 188 21.36 6.55 11.00
N LYS A 189 20.82 7.50 11.79
CA LYS A 189 21.42 7.95 13.05
C LYS A 189 21.54 6.80 14.06
N MET A 190 20.59 5.86 14.05
CA MET A 190 20.63 4.64 14.87
C MET A 190 21.61 3.59 14.34
N GLY A 191 22.29 3.85 13.21
CA GLY A 191 23.33 2.98 12.64
C GLY A 191 22.83 1.99 11.60
N ALA A 192 21.72 2.26 10.93
CA ALA A 192 21.27 1.46 9.79
C ALA A 192 22.24 1.58 8.60
N GLU A 193 22.44 0.48 7.89
CA GLU A 193 23.26 0.36 6.68
C GLU A 193 22.43 -0.06 5.46
N GLU A 194 21.21 -0.60 5.69
CA GLU A 194 20.23 -0.97 4.66
C GLU A 194 18.83 -0.62 5.18
N LEU A 195 17.97 -0.11 4.30
CA LEU A 195 16.61 0.30 4.63
C LEU A 195 15.57 -0.50 3.85
N VAL A 196 14.54 -0.95 4.54
CA VAL A 196 13.23 -1.29 3.96
C VAL A 196 12.24 -0.25 4.44
N CYS A 197 11.67 0.52 3.51
CA CYS A 197 10.74 1.61 3.81
C CYS A 197 9.34 1.23 3.35
N VAL A 198 8.35 1.37 4.24
CA VAL A 198 6.95 1.08 3.97
C VAL A 198 6.16 2.38 3.91
N ASP A 199 5.75 2.75 2.72
CA ASP A 199 5.00 3.98 2.46
C ASP A 199 3.50 3.68 2.38
N LEU A 200 2.72 4.36 3.21
CA LEU A 200 1.25 4.25 3.24
C LEU A 200 0.57 5.36 2.42
N GLU A 201 1.34 6.25 1.78
CA GLU A 201 0.83 7.46 1.15
C GLU A 201 -0.12 8.25 2.09
N GLY A 202 0.25 8.27 3.37
CA GLY A 202 -0.49 8.98 4.41
C GLY A 202 -0.32 10.49 4.29
N VAL A 203 -1.22 11.22 4.96
CA VAL A 203 -1.13 12.68 5.05
C VAL A 203 0.05 13.05 5.95
N GLY A 204 0.93 13.92 5.43
CA GLY A 204 2.11 14.39 6.16
C GLY A 204 3.24 14.79 5.22
N ILE A 205 4.33 15.26 5.81
CA ILE A 205 5.55 15.62 5.07
C ILE A 205 6.44 14.40 5.02
N THR A 206 6.56 13.77 3.86
CA THR A 206 7.57 12.74 3.63
C THR A 206 8.84 13.41 3.09
N LEU A 207 9.88 13.42 3.91
CA LEU A 207 11.16 13.98 3.50
C LEU A 207 11.84 13.06 2.46
N PRO A 208 12.52 13.64 1.45
CA PRO A 208 13.33 12.83 0.54
C PRO A 208 14.37 12.02 1.29
N ASN A 209 14.50 10.74 0.97
CA ASN A 209 15.58 9.91 1.52
C ASN A 209 16.94 10.42 1.02
N ARG A 210 17.71 11.00 1.93
CA ARG A 210 19.05 11.54 1.69
C ARG A 210 20.16 10.74 2.38
N THR A 211 19.84 9.55 2.89
CA THR A 211 20.80 8.72 3.62
C THR A 211 21.90 8.16 2.72
N GLY A 212 21.62 7.98 1.43
CA GLY A 212 22.53 7.30 0.50
C GLY A 212 22.61 5.78 0.71
N LEU A 213 21.82 5.23 1.65
CA LEU A 213 21.81 3.80 1.95
C LEU A 213 21.01 3.01 0.90
N PRO A 214 21.40 1.75 0.64
CA PRO A 214 20.55 0.82 -0.12
C PRO A 214 19.14 0.80 0.47
N THR A 215 18.14 1.07 -0.36
CA THR A 215 16.76 1.22 0.11
C THR A 215 15.79 0.45 -0.78
N THR A 216 15.04 -0.46 -0.17
CA THR A 216 13.88 -1.10 -0.80
C THR A 216 12.62 -0.37 -0.37
N MET A 217 11.89 0.19 -1.34
CA MET A 217 10.61 0.85 -1.09
C MET A 217 9.46 -0.12 -1.32
N ILE A 218 8.59 -0.27 -0.31
CA ILE A 218 7.35 -1.03 -0.38
C ILE A 218 6.20 -0.03 -0.33
N ARG A 219 5.40 -0.02 -1.39
CA ARG A 219 4.24 0.85 -1.56
C ARG A 219 3.19 0.11 -2.36
N SER A 220 1.92 0.29 -2.01
CA SER A 220 0.82 -0.28 -2.77
C SER A 220 0.64 0.43 -4.10
N TYR A 221 0.33 -0.36 -5.14
CA TYR A 221 -0.25 0.16 -6.38
C TYR A 221 -1.71 0.58 -6.18
N TRP A 222 -2.42 -0.12 -5.30
CA TRP A 222 -3.84 0.09 -5.03
C TRP A 222 -4.05 1.09 -3.91
N GLU A 223 -5.13 1.85 -4.01
CA GLU A 223 -5.57 2.70 -2.92
C GLU A 223 -5.87 1.88 -1.66
N LEU A 224 -5.36 2.32 -0.51
CA LEU A 224 -5.50 1.65 0.78
C LEU A 224 -6.72 2.14 1.59
N GLY A 225 -7.55 2.99 1.00
CA GLY A 225 -8.73 3.56 1.65
C GLY A 225 -8.45 4.84 2.44
N ASP A 226 -9.42 5.25 3.25
CA ASP A 226 -9.34 6.46 4.08
C ASP A 226 -8.43 6.25 5.30
N ILE A 227 -7.75 7.32 5.75
CA ILE A 227 -6.80 7.27 6.87
C ILE A 227 -7.48 7.26 8.25
N LEU A 228 -8.73 7.70 8.35
CA LEU A 228 -9.51 7.76 9.60
C LEU A 228 -10.67 6.76 9.63
N HIS A 229 -10.87 5.99 8.56
CA HIS A 229 -11.91 4.99 8.51
C HIS A 229 -11.34 3.59 8.76
N PHE A 230 -11.48 3.11 9.99
CA PHE A 230 -11.05 1.77 10.39
C PHE A 230 -12.17 0.78 10.12
N ASP A 231 -11.91 -0.16 9.24
CA ASP A 231 -12.84 -1.19 8.79
C ASP A 231 -12.12 -2.54 8.62
N PRO A 232 -12.63 -3.62 9.22
CA PRO A 232 -11.98 -4.93 9.19
C PRO A 232 -11.80 -5.53 7.79
N ASP A 233 -12.73 -5.29 6.85
CA ASP A 233 -12.63 -5.85 5.50
C ASP A 233 -11.57 -5.11 4.69
N THR A 234 -11.51 -3.78 4.81
CA THR A 234 -10.44 -2.96 4.25
C THR A 234 -9.09 -3.34 4.86
N ALA A 235 -9.03 -3.57 6.17
CA ALA A 235 -7.82 -3.99 6.85
C ALA A 235 -7.31 -5.35 6.34
N ARG A 236 -8.20 -6.32 6.20
CA ARG A 236 -7.86 -7.65 5.62
C ARG A 236 -7.31 -7.52 4.21
N ARG A 237 -7.98 -6.74 3.35
CA ARG A 237 -7.52 -6.46 1.98
C ARG A 237 -6.12 -5.83 1.99
N ASN A 238 -5.90 -4.83 2.80
CA ASN A 238 -4.62 -4.12 2.87
C ASN A 238 -3.49 -5.01 3.39
N MET A 239 -3.75 -5.91 4.33
CA MET A 239 -2.77 -6.91 4.77
C MET A 239 -2.33 -7.84 3.63
N GLU A 240 -3.27 -8.34 2.80
CA GLU A 240 -2.92 -9.17 1.64
C GLU A 240 -2.12 -8.37 0.60
N LEU A 241 -2.51 -7.11 0.33
CA LEU A 241 -1.74 -6.23 -0.56
C LEU A 241 -0.31 -6.02 -0.03
N GLY A 242 -0.16 -5.69 1.26
CA GLY A 242 1.16 -5.52 1.88
C GLY A 242 2.04 -6.76 1.82
N TYR A 243 1.44 -7.92 1.98
CA TYR A 243 2.12 -9.21 1.85
C TYR A 243 2.67 -9.42 0.42
N TYR A 244 1.83 -9.22 -0.60
CA TYR A 244 2.25 -9.44 -1.99
C TYR A 244 3.20 -8.35 -2.49
N ASP A 245 2.96 -7.09 -2.12
CA ASP A 245 3.85 -5.97 -2.50
C ASP A 245 5.26 -6.17 -1.95
N THR A 246 5.37 -6.67 -0.71
CA THR A 246 6.67 -7.01 -0.11
C THR A 246 7.37 -8.11 -0.89
N ARG A 247 6.70 -9.19 -1.19
CA ARG A 247 7.28 -10.30 -1.95
C ARG A 247 7.72 -9.86 -3.34
N ARG A 248 6.99 -8.92 -3.95
CA ARG A 248 7.33 -8.31 -5.23
C ARG A 248 8.54 -7.37 -5.12
N ALA A 249 8.57 -6.50 -4.11
CA ALA A 249 9.69 -5.60 -3.86
C ALA A 249 11.00 -6.36 -3.57
N MET A 250 10.88 -7.54 -2.93
CA MET A 250 12.00 -8.44 -2.64
C MET A 250 12.35 -9.38 -3.81
N GLY A 251 11.68 -9.27 -4.97
CA GLY A 251 12.00 -10.04 -6.18
C GLY A 251 11.43 -11.46 -6.25
N TYR A 252 10.55 -11.85 -5.33
CA TYR A 252 9.92 -13.17 -5.32
C TYR A 252 8.66 -13.27 -6.19
N LEU A 253 8.10 -12.13 -6.60
CA LEU A 253 6.94 -12.04 -7.47
C LEU A 253 7.17 -11.04 -8.59
N ARG A 254 6.40 -11.19 -9.67
CA ARG A 254 6.32 -10.27 -10.82
C ARG A 254 5.04 -9.43 -10.75
N GLY A 255 4.93 -8.54 -11.73
CA GLY A 255 3.81 -7.64 -11.91
C GLY A 255 4.00 -6.30 -11.20
N CYS A 256 2.99 -5.46 -11.31
CA CYS A 256 2.92 -4.14 -10.68
C CYS A 256 1.63 -4.03 -9.85
N ALA A 257 0.47 -4.27 -10.46
CA ALA A 257 -0.84 -4.25 -9.83
C ALA A 257 -1.22 -5.59 -9.19
N TYR A 258 -0.77 -6.70 -9.77
CA TYR A 258 -1.11 -8.05 -9.33
C TYR A 258 0.13 -8.84 -8.88
N ALA A 259 -0.11 -9.81 -8.00
CA ALA A 259 0.92 -10.74 -7.54
C ALA A 259 1.06 -11.90 -8.51
N VAL A 260 2.05 -11.85 -9.41
CA VAL A 260 2.24 -12.86 -10.44
C VAL A 260 3.47 -13.71 -10.20
N SER A 261 3.34 -15.02 -10.39
CA SER A 261 4.39 -16.02 -10.21
C SER A 261 5.63 -15.75 -11.07
N THR A 262 6.80 -16.01 -10.49
CA THR A 262 8.10 -16.04 -11.18
C THR A 262 8.47 -17.42 -11.72
N SER A 263 7.55 -18.41 -11.69
CA SER A 263 7.82 -19.73 -12.25
C SER A 263 8.15 -19.65 -13.75
N ALA A 264 8.98 -20.58 -14.24
CA ALA A 264 9.38 -20.61 -15.65
C ALA A 264 8.17 -20.63 -16.59
N GLU A 265 7.15 -21.46 -16.28
CA GLU A 265 5.91 -21.52 -17.05
C GLU A 265 5.17 -20.18 -17.09
N SER A 266 5.03 -19.49 -15.94
CA SER A 266 4.37 -18.19 -15.89
C SER A 266 5.14 -17.11 -16.65
N CYS A 267 6.47 -17.16 -16.63
CA CYS A 267 7.33 -16.25 -17.40
C CYS A 267 7.24 -16.49 -18.91
N GLU A 268 7.18 -17.75 -19.35
CA GLU A 268 6.98 -18.13 -20.76
C GLU A 268 5.60 -17.69 -21.25
N ASP A 269 4.55 -17.91 -20.46
CA ASP A 269 3.19 -17.44 -20.77
C ASP A 269 3.14 -15.92 -20.89
N ALA A 270 3.84 -15.16 -20.02
CA ALA A 270 3.92 -13.71 -20.09
C ALA A 270 4.64 -13.22 -21.35
N ALA A 271 5.76 -13.84 -21.70
CA ALA A 271 6.49 -13.52 -22.93
C ALA A 271 5.68 -13.82 -24.18
N ALA A 272 5.01 -14.98 -24.22
CA ALA A 272 4.13 -15.37 -25.32
C ALA A 272 2.93 -14.42 -25.47
N PHE A 273 2.31 -14.03 -24.35
CA PHE A 273 1.23 -13.04 -24.34
C PHE A 273 1.73 -11.69 -24.87
N ALA A 274 2.83 -11.15 -24.32
CA ALA A 274 3.37 -9.85 -24.74
C ALA A 274 3.69 -9.81 -26.25
N TRP A 275 4.29 -10.86 -26.78
CA TRP A 275 4.55 -10.97 -28.22
C TRP A 275 3.25 -10.94 -29.05
N LYS A 276 2.24 -11.72 -28.65
CA LYS A 276 0.94 -11.73 -29.35
C LYS A 276 0.24 -10.37 -29.26
N PHE A 277 0.25 -9.74 -28.11
CA PHE A 277 -0.33 -8.43 -27.90
C PHE A 277 0.30 -7.39 -28.85
N GLN A 278 1.61 -7.37 -28.95
CA GLN A 278 2.33 -6.49 -29.88
C GLN A 278 1.94 -6.76 -31.35
N GLN A 279 1.79 -8.04 -31.77
CA GLN A 279 1.37 -8.38 -33.11
C GLN A 279 -0.07 -7.91 -33.41
N VAL A 280 -0.99 -8.09 -32.46
CA VAL A 280 -2.37 -7.60 -32.59
C VAL A 280 -2.40 -6.08 -32.70
N GLN A 281 -1.70 -5.38 -31.82
CA GLN A 281 -1.62 -3.92 -31.81
C GLN A 281 -1.02 -3.38 -33.13
N LYS A 282 0.06 -4.00 -33.61
CA LYS A 282 0.70 -3.63 -34.89
C LYS A 282 -0.27 -3.81 -36.06
N ALA A 283 -0.94 -4.94 -36.16
CA ALA A 283 -1.89 -5.23 -37.24
C ALA A 283 -3.07 -4.25 -37.29
N VAL A 284 -3.54 -3.77 -36.14
CA VAL A 284 -4.58 -2.74 -36.08
C VAL A 284 -4.03 -1.39 -36.53
N ARG A 285 -2.86 -0.99 -36.03
CA ARG A 285 -2.22 0.31 -36.37
C ARG A 285 -1.91 0.46 -37.85
N GLU A 286 -1.52 -0.63 -38.52
CA GLU A 286 -1.21 -0.62 -39.96
C GLU A 286 -2.45 -0.33 -40.83
N LYS A 287 -3.65 -0.68 -40.33
CA LYS A 287 -4.90 -0.50 -41.08
C LYS A 287 -5.71 0.73 -40.64
N TYR A 288 -5.61 1.07 -39.38
CA TYR A 288 -6.41 2.15 -38.78
C TYR A 288 -5.50 3.09 -37.98
N PRO A 289 -5.65 4.41 -38.07
CA PRO A 289 -4.87 5.38 -37.30
C PRO A 289 -5.36 5.44 -35.84
N VAL A 290 -5.44 4.27 -35.18
CA VAL A 290 -5.84 4.15 -33.79
C VAL A 290 -4.59 3.94 -32.93
N THR A 291 -4.36 4.83 -32.01
CA THR A 291 -3.36 4.70 -30.94
C THR A 291 -4.07 4.60 -29.59
N LEU A 292 -3.47 3.90 -28.66
CA LEU A 292 -3.87 4.04 -27.25
C LEU A 292 -3.78 5.52 -26.89
N THR A 293 -4.73 6.03 -26.11
CA THR A 293 -4.67 7.41 -25.64
C THR A 293 -3.39 7.64 -24.85
N ALA A 294 -3.00 8.91 -24.70
CA ALA A 294 -1.83 9.28 -23.91
C ALA A 294 -1.90 8.70 -22.48
N ASP A 295 -3.08 8.68 -21.87
CA ASP A 295 -3.29 8.17 -20.50
C ASP A 295 -3.10 6.66 -20.43
N ALA A 296 -3.66 5.87 -21.36
CA ALA A 296 -3.45 4.43 -21.42
C ALA A 296 -2.00 4.07 -21.74
N ALA A 297 -1.34 4.84 -22.63
CA ALA A 297 0.08 4.65 -22.91
C ALA A 297 0.96 5.01 -21.70
N LEU A 298 0.62 6.06 -20.96
CA LEU A 298 1.32 6.47 -19.75
C LEU A 298 1.14 5.44 -18.62
N LEU A 299 -0.07 4.91 -18.45
CA LEU A 299 -0.35 3.84 -17.49
C LEU A 299 0.57 2.63 -17.76
N LEU A 300 0.58 2.14 -19.00
CA LEU A 300 1.43 1.00 -19.38
C LEU A 300 2.94 1.31 -19.22
N ALA A 301 3.37 2.54 -19.51
CA ALA A 301 4.77 2.95 -19.38
C ALA A 301 5.23 3.04 -17.92
N ASN A 302 4.32 3.31 -16.99
CA ASN A 302 4.61 3.39 -15.56
C ASN A 302 4.64 2.01 -14.88
N MET A 303 4.11 0.97 -15.52
CA MET A 303 4.15 -0.39 -15.00
C MET A 303 5.56 -0.99 -15.18
N LYS A 304 6.16 -1.46 -14.09
CA LYS A 304 7.55 -1.99 -14.08
C LYS A 304 7.71 -3.26 -14.92
N ASP A 305 6.68 -4.09 -15.02
CA ASP A 305 6.70 -5.33 -15.81
C ASP A 305 6.03 -5.13 -17.17
N ALA A 306 6.81 -4.70 -18.17
CA ALA A 306 6.32 -4.40 -19.52
C ALA A 306 5.63 -5.60 -20.23
N GLN A 307 5.93 -6.84 -19.84
CA GLN A 307 5.29 -8.03 -20.44
C GLN A 307 3.88 -8.24 -19.91
N LEU A 308 3.65 -7.93 -18.62
CA LEU A 308 2.37 -8.08 -17.95
C LEU A 308 1.51 -6.82 -18.01
N ALA A 309 2.10 -5.64 -18.19
CA ALA A 309 1.41 -4.36 -18.12
C ALA A 309 0.06 -4.29 -18.86
N PRO A 310 -0.06 -4.75 -20.12
CA PRO A 310 -1.36 -4.71 -20.80
C PRO A 310 -2.41 -5.64 -20.17
N LEU A 311 -1.99 -6.80 -19.66
CA LEU A 311 -2.88 -7.76 -19.01
C LEU A 311 -3.33 -7.23 -17.65
N GLU A 312 -2.40 -6.69 -16.87
CA GLU A 312 -2.69 -6.10 -15.56
C GLU A 312 -3.66 -4.92 -15.67
N ALA A 313 -3.42 -3.99 -16.60
CA ALA A 313 -4.30 -2.85 -16.82
C ALA A 313 -5.71 -3.26 -17.30
N ALA A 314 -5.82 -4.29 -18.15
CA ALA A 314 -7.10 -4.83 -18.56
C ALA A 314 -7.82 -5.55 -17.41
N ALA A 315 -7.09 -6.28 -16.58
CA ALA A 315 -7.61 -6.98 -15.40
C ALA A 315 -8.10 -5.99 -14.34
N GLU A 316 -7.38 -4.88 -14.12
CA GLU A 316 -7.77 -3.79 -13.23
C GLU A 316 -9.11 -3.17 -13.66
N ASP A 317 -9.22 -2.77 -14.92
CA ASP A 317 -10.46 -2.19 -15.49
C ASP A 317 -11.65 -3.18 -15.48
N ALA A 318 -11.38 -4.49 -15.55
CA ALA A 318 -12.37 -5.55 -15.41
C ALA A 318 -12.73 -5.89 -13.94
N GLY A 319 -12.04 -5.31 -12.96
CA GLY A 319 -12.28 -5.55 -11.54
C GLY A 319 -11.82 -6.93 -11.04
N VAL A 320 -10.72 -7.44 -11.57
CA VAL A 320 -10.07 -8.66 -11.06
C VAL A 320 -9.54 -8.39 -9.64
N ASP A 321 -9.62 -9.37 -8.76
CA ASP A 321 -9.23 -9.23 -7.37
C ASP A 321 -7.70 -9.12 -7.21
N PRO A 322 -7.15 -8.02 -6.67
CA PRO A 322 -5.72 -7.86 -6.50
C PRO A 322 -5.13 -8.61 -5.28
N THR A 323 -5.97 -9.14 -4.41
CA THR A 323 -5.55 -9.85 -3.19
C THR A 323 -5.30 -11.33 -3.41
N VAL A 324 -5.27 -11.77 -4.67
CA VAL A 324 -5.05 -13.16 -5.07
C VAL A 324 -3.67 -13.32 -5.72
N PHE A 325 -3.05 -14.45 -5.47
CA PHE A 325 -1.83 -14.86 -6.16
C PHE A 325 -2.16 -15.52 -7.51
N TYR A 326 -1.54 -15.06 -8.57
CA TYR A 326 -1.77 -15.53 -9.93
C TYR A 326 -0.51 -16.12 -10.57
N THR A 327 -0.72 -17.03 -11.51
CA THR A 327 0.19 -17.21 -12.64
C THR A 327 -0.25 -16.28 -13.77
N THR A 328 0.57 -16.09 -14.81
CA THR A 328 0.14 -15.32 -16.00
C THR A 328 -1.15 -15.89 -16.61
N ARG A 329 -1.26 -17.22 -16.63
CA ARG A 329 -2.43 -17.94 -17.16
C ARG A 329 -3.68 -17.68 -16.32
N THR A 330 -3.61 -17.86 -15.02
CA THR A 330 -4.78 -17.68 -14.14
C THR A 330 -5.20 -16.21 -14.03
N LEU A 331 -4.29 -15.24 -14.17
CA LEU A 331 -4.66 -13.83 -14.30
C LEU A 331 -5.42 -13.57 -15.62
N ALA A 332 -4.97 -14.16 -16.71
CA ALA A 332 -5.66 -14.07 -18.00
C ALA A 332 -7.06 -14.71 -17.97
N GLU A 333 -7.20 -15.86 -17.31
CA GLU A 333 -8.48 -16.53 -17.09
C GLU A 333 -9.43 -15.67 -16.25
N ALA A 334 -8.97 -15.13 -15.12
CA ALA A 334 -9.74 -14.24 -14.26
C ALA A 334 -10.20 -12.95 -15.00
N PHE A 335 -9.34 -12.39 -15.85
CA PHE A 335 -9.72 -11.28 -16.73
C PHE A 335 -10.82 -11.70 -17.71
N LEU A 336 -10.68 -12.84 -18.40
CA LEU A 336 -11.66 -13.32 -19.40
C LEU A 336 -13.02 -13.70 -18.78
N GLU A 337 -13.07 -14.04 -17.50
CA GLU A 337 -14.31 -14.29 -16.75
C GLU A 337 -15.06 -12.99 -16.42
N LYS A 338 -14.33 -11.92 -16.14
CA LYS A 338 -14.89 -10.64 -15.66
C LYS A 338 -15.10 -9.60 -16.76
N CYS A 339 -14.40 -9.71 -17.88
CA CYS A 339 -14.50 -8.72 -18.96
C CYS A 339 -15.89 -8.72 -19.62
N ASP A 340 -16.37 -7.52 -19.96
CA ASP A 340 -17.63 -7.33 -20.69
C ASP A 340 -17.45 -7.71 -22.17
N ARG A 341 -17.80 -8.97 -22.49
CA ARG A 341 -17.62 -9.53 -23.83
C ARG A 341 -18.39 -8.77 -24.90
N GLU A 342 -19.60 -8.30 -24.61
CA GLU A 342 -20.43 -7.59 -25.58
C GLU A 342 -19.77 -6.26 -26.00
N ARG A 343 -19.25 -5.52 -25.01
CA ARG A 343 -18.52 -4.27 -25.26
C ARG A 343 -17.22 -4.53 -26.03
N ILE A 344 -16.48 -5.59 -25.69
CA ILE A 344 -15.23 -5.98 -26.35
C ILE A 344 -15.48 -6.42 -27.79
N GLU A 345 -16.51 -7.23 -28.07
CA GLU A 345 -16.88 -7.71 -29.40
C GLU A 345 -17.23 -6.58 -30.37
N SER A 346 -17.67 -5.44 -29.87
CA SER A 346 -17.91 -4.25 -30.69
C SER A 346 -16.67 -3.76 -31.46
N PHE A 347 -15.48 -4.17 -31.06
CA PHE A 347 -14.20 -3.88 -31.74
C PHE A 347 -13.72 -5.02 -32.66
N ALA A 348 -14.40 -6.16 -32.73
CA ALA A 348 -14.00 -7.30 -33.57
C ALA A 348 -13.73 -6.93 -35.05
N PRO A 349 -14.51 -6.04 -35.69
CA PRO A 349 -14.24 -5.64 -37.08
C PRO A 349 -12.85 -5.00 -37.29
N LEU A 350 -12.30 -4.31 -36.28
CA LEU A 350 -10.95 -3.72 -36.37
C LEU A 350 -9.89 -4.82 -36.45
N PHE A 351 -10.09 -5.94 -35.76
CA PHE A 351 -9.17 -7.08 -35.77
C PHE A 351 -9.31 -7.97 -37.00
N GLU A 352 -10.49 -7.95 -37.61
CA GLU A 352 -10.78 -8.72 -38.83
C GLU A 352 -10.43 -7.96 -40.12
N GLY A 353 -10.15 -6.65 -40.01
CA GLY A 353 -9.82 -5.81 -41.14
C GLY A 353 -11.03 -5.30 -41.92
N SER A 354 -12.24 -5.47 -41.39
CA SER A 354 -13.51 -4.97 -41.91
C SER A 354 -14.02 -3.72 -41.20
N GLY A 355 -13.22 -3.17 -40.27
CA GLY A 355 -13.54 -1.97 -39.50
C GLY A 355 -13.63 -0.70 -40.34
N ASN A 356 -14.35 0.30 -39.83
CA ASN A 356 -14.51 1.60 -40.46
C ASN A 356 -14.01 2.75 -39.57
N ALA A 357 -14.05 3.99 -40.10
CA ALA A 357 -13.59 5.19 -39.37
C ALA A 357 -14.37 5.44 -38.07
N ALA A 358 -15.65 5.11 -38.01
CA ALA A 358 -16.46 5.29 -36.80
C ALA A 358 -16.02 4.33 -35.68
N GLN A 359 -15.66 3.09 -36.01
CA GLN A 359 -15.13 2.12 -35.05
C GLN A 359 -13.73 2.51 -34.59
N ALA A 360 -12.90 3.04 -35.47
CA ALA A 360 -11.59 3.57 -35.12
C ALA A 360 -11.71 4.78 -34.17
N ALA A 361 -12.64 5.70 -34.44
CA ALA A 361 -12.92 6.83 -33.55
C ALA A 361 -13.46 6.37 -32.18
N ARG A 362 -14.33 5.34 -32.16
CA ARG A 362 -14.83 4.74 -30.92
C ARG A 362 -13.70 4.15 -30.06
N ALA A 363 -12.70 3.52 -30.67
CA ALA A 363 -11.55 2.99 -29.96
C ALA A 363 -10.73 4.09 -29.25
N ALA A 364 -10.63 5.26 -29.87
CA ALA A 364 -10.00 6.42 -29.25
C ALA A 364 -10.83 7.05 -28.11
N LEU A 365 -12.16 6.95 -28.19
CA LEU A 365 -13.08 7.47 -27.16
C LEU A 365 -13.24 6.51 -25.96
N LEU A 366 -12.99 5.23 -26.14
CA LEU A 366 -13.12 4.17 -25.12
C LEU A 366 -11.80 3.41 -24.95
N PRO A 367 -10.72 4.05 -24.50
CA PRO A 367 -9.37 3.49 -24.52
C PRO A 367 -9.23 2.23 -23.65
N ASN A 368 -9.86 2.19 -22.49
CA ASN A 368 -9.80 1.04 -21.60
C ASN A 368 -10.53 -0.17 -22.20
N THR A 369 -11.73 0.03 -22.72
CA THR A 369 -12.48 -1.04 -23.40
C THR A 369 -11.73 -1.55 -24.64
N PHE A 370 -11.08 -0.65 -25.36
CA PHE A 370 -10.25 -1.03 -26.51
C PHE A 370 -8.99 -1.79 -26.09
N LEU A 371 -8.36 -1.40 -24.97
CA LEU A 371 -7.26 -2.16 -24.39
C LEU A 371 -7.69 -3.58 -23.99
N GLN A 372 -8.84 -3.72 -23.31
CA GLN A 372 -9.41 -5.03 -22.99
C GLN A 372 -9.64 -5.86 -24.27
N ALA A 373 -10.15 -5.24 -25.35
CA ALA A 373 -10.36 -5.92 -26.62
C ALA A 373 -9.05 -6.41 -27.26
N LEU A 374 -7.99 -5.61 -27.21
CA LEU A 374 -6.64 -6.00 -27.67
C LEU A 374 -6.08 -7.17 -26.85
N VAL A 375 -6.22 -7.12 -25.53
CA VAL A 375 -5.79 -8.17 -24.61
C VAL A 375 -6.59 -9.46 -24.86
N CYS A 376 -7.90 -9.38 -24.92
CA CYS A 376 -8.76 -10.53 -25.23
C CYS A 376 -8.36 -11.18 -26.56
N ARG A 377 -8.10 -10.38 -27.60
CA ARG A 377 -7.65 -10.89 -28.91
C ARG A 377 -6.28 -11.56 -28.84
N ALA A 378 -5.37 -11.06 -28.03
CA ALA A 378 -4.04 -11.66 -27.83
C ALA A 378 -4.12 -13.01 -27.08
N LEU A 379 -5.07 -13.15 -26.14
CA LEU A 379 -5.27 -14.36 -25.36
C LEU A 379 -6.01 -15.47 -26.14
N THR A 380 -6.95 -15.11 -27.02
CA THR A 380 -7.77 -16.09 -27.77
C THR A 380 -7.00 -16.64 -28.96
N LYS A 381 -6.93 -17.96 -29.11
CA LYS A 381 -6.46 -18.59 -30.33
C LYS A 381 -7.41 -18.19 -31.48
N ARG A 382 -6.86 -17.86 -32.68
CA ARG A 382 -7.70 -17.84 -33.90
C ARG A 382 -8.50 -19.15 -33.95
N ARG A 383 -9.82 -19.08 -33.84
CA ARG A 383 -10.66 -20.19 -34.30
C ARG A 383 -10.35 -20.36 -35.78
N ASP A 384 -9.65 -21.43 -36.14
CA ASP A 384 -9.50 -21.81 -37.53
C ASP A 384 -10.91 -21.94 -38.14
N ARG A 385 -11.22 -21.05 -39.09
CA ARG A 385 -12.43 -21.16 -39.92
C ARG A 385 -12.30 -22.37 -40.88
N LYS A 386 -11.96 -23.55 -40.35
CA LYS A 386 -11.94 -24.80 -41.12
C LYS A 386 -12.50 -25.93 -40.25
N SER A 387 -13.79 -25.88 -39.96
CA SER A 387 -14.58 -27.07 -39.65
C SER A 387 -16.08 -26.71 -39.68
N VAL A 388 -16.55 -26.31 -40.87
CA VAL A 388 -17.92 -26.51 -41.29
C VAL A 388 -17.81 -26.84 -42.76
N VAL A 389 -17.68 -28.09 -43.06
CA VAL A 389 -18.17 -28.76 -44.24
C VAL A 389 -18.86 -30.00 -43.74
#